data_cb954b493e3c09652de3466ae2fe63f9
#
_entry.id   cb954b493e3c09652de3466ae2fe63f9
#
_cell.length_a   1.000
_cell.length_b   1.000
_cell.length_c   1.000
_cell.angle_alpha   90.00
_cell.angle_beta   90.00
_cell.angle_gamma   90.00
#
_symmetry.space_group_name_H-M   'P 1'
#
loop_
_entity.id
_entity.type
_entity.pdbx_description
1 polymer ?
#
loop_
_entity_poly.entity_id
_entity_poly.type
_entity_poly.pdbx_seq_one_letter_code
_entity_poly.pdbx_strand_id
1 'polypeptide(L)'
;MTPAPEPGPRWLTESEQDAWYAWRRMFPLVNAEIARDLTQDSGLSEADYDVLSVLGSTDGHRMRVSALAELMRWSRSRLSHQLTRMEQRGAVRREGVATDGRGAEVVLTDAGVAVITEAAPLHVESVRRHLIDALTPEQLRTLAEVGEVLRERLGARRKV
;
A
#
# COMPACT_ATOMS: atom_id res chain seq x y z
N MET A 1 -48.17 25.05 6.21
CA MET A 1 -47.02 25.22 5.30
C MET A 1 -46.25 23.92 5.33
N THR A 2 -46.49 23.04 4.34
CA THR A 2 -45.85 21.71 4.26
C THR A 2 -44.40 21.94 3.83
N PRO A 3 -43.39 21.40 4.55
CA PRO A 3 -42.01 21.52 4.13
C PRO A 3 -41.81 20.84 2.74
N ALA A 4 -41.05 21.48 1.87
CA ALA A 4 -40.70 20.89 0.60
C ALA A 4 -40.02 19.54 0.82
N PRO A 5 -40.30 18.50 -0.01
CA PRO A 5 -39.65 17.21 0.13
C PRO A 5 -38.13 17.39 -0.03
N GLU A 6 -37.35 16.79 0.88
CA GLU A 6 -35.91 16.77 0.77
C GLU A 6 -35.49 16.16 -0.58
N PRO A 7 -34.48 16.72 -1.27
CA PRO A 7 -34.01 16.13 -2.51
C PRO A 7 -33.54 14.71 -2.26
N GLY A 8 -34.12 13.75 -2.97
CA GLY A 8 -33.73 12.35 -2.91
C GLY A 8 -32.24 12.13 -3.26
N PRO A 9 -31.73 10.91 -3.07
CA PRO A 9 -30.33 10.63 -3.33
C PRO A 9 -29.96 10.92 -4.81
N ARG A 10 -28.81 11.55 -5.00
CA ARG A 10 -28.26 11.78 -6.34
C ARG A 10 -27.68 10.47 -6.90
N TRP A 11 -28.47 9.77 -7.68
CA TRP A 11 -28.04 8.54 -8.34
C TRP A 11 -26.94 8.80 -9.40
N LEU A 12 -26.12 7.77 -9.65
CA LEU A 12 -25.10 7.82 -10.70
C LEU A 12 -25.77 7.82 -12.09
N THR A 13 -25.24 8.60 -12.99
CA THR A 13 -25.52 8.49 -14.43
C THR A 13 -24.95 7.18 -14.98
N GLU A 14 -25.34 6.81 -16.20
CA GLU A 14 -24.84 5.60 -16.86
C GLU A 14 -23.30 5.61 -16.97
N SER A 15 -22.71 6.71 -17.42
CA SER A 15 -21.25 6.85 -17.51
C SER A 15 -20.52 6.81 -16.15
N GLU A 16 -21.14 7.36 -15.10
CA GLU A 16 -20.61 7.27 -13.74
C GLU A 16 -20.69 5.84 -13.19
N GLN A 17 -21.75 5.10 -13.52
CA GLN A 17 -21.87 3.69 -13.16
C GLN A 17 -20.82 2.83 -13.88
N ASP A 18 -20.59 3.06 -15.16
CA ASP A 18 -19.57 2.36 -15.93
C ASP A 18 -18.18 2.58 -15.34
N ALA A 19 -17.82 3.83 -15.02
CA ALA A 19 -16.55 4.15 -14.38
C ALA A 19 -16.42 3.46 -13.00
N TRP A 20 -17.49 3.48 -12.21
CA TRP A 20 -17.53 2.81 -10.90
C TRP A 20 -17.37 1.30 -11.01
N TYR A 21 -18.05 0.65 -11.96
CA TYR A 21 -17.94 -0.80 -12.17
C TYR A 21 -16.57 -1.19 -12.73
N ALA A 22 -16.00 -0.40 -13.63
CA ALA A 22 -14.65 -0.60 -14.12
C ALA A 22 -13.63 -0.58 -12.97
N TRP A 23 -13.69 0.45 -12.12
CA TRP A 23 -12.86 0.56 -10.93
C TRP A 23 -13.01 -0.66 -10.00
N ARG A 24 -14.26 -1.01 -9.65
CA ARG A 24 -14.54 -2.11 -8.72
C ARG A 24 -14.07 -3.48 -9.20
N ARG A 25 -14.07 -3.70 -10.52
CA ARG A 25 -13.65 -4.98 -11.11
C ARG A 25 -12.15 -5.03 -11.35
N MET A 26 -11.59 -3.98 -11.92
CA MET A 26 -10.18 -3.92 -12.31
C MET A 26 -9.24 -3.99 -11.10
N PHE A 27 -9.48 -3.14 -10.11
CA PHE A 27 -8.55 -2.96 -8.99
C PHE A 27 -8.29 -4.26 -8.20
N PRO A 28 -9.31 -5.03 -7.78
CA PRO A 28 -9.07 -6.30 -7.09
C PRO A 28 -8.39 -7.36 -7.96
N LEU A 29 -8.71 -7.39 -9.28
CA LEU A 29 -8.12 -8.37 -10.19
C LEU A 29 -6.62 -8.14 -10.35
N VAL A 30 -6.20 -6.92 -10.67
CA VAL A 30 -4.78 -6.58 -10.83
C VAL A 30 -4.01 -6.85 -9.53
N ASN A 31 -4.54 -6.41 -8.39
CA ASN A 31 -3.88 -6.64 -7.11
C ASN A 31 -3.79 -8.13 -6.74
N ALA A 32 -4.81 -8.92 -7.04
CA ALA A 32 -4.78 -10.37 -6.78
C ALA A 32 -3.69 -11.08 -7.60
N GLU A 33 -3.50 -10.72 -8.87
CA GLU A 33 -2.46 -11.29 -9.71
C GLU A 33 -1.06 -10.90 -9.20
N ILE A 34 -0.83 -9.62 -8.90
CA ILE A 34 0.44 -9.13 -8.35
C ILE A 34 0.74 -9.79 -6.98
N ALA A 35 -0.26 -9.92 -6.10
CA ALA A 35 -0.08 -10.58 -4.80
C ALA A 35 0.22 -12.07 -4.94
N ARG A 36 -0.39 -12.74 -5.93
CA ARG A 36 -0.11 -14.15 -6.24
C ARG A 36 1.32 -14.34 -6.70
N ASP A 37 1.76 -13.56 -7.69
CA ASP A 37 3.13 -13.61 -8.20
C ASP A 37 4.13 -13.33 -7.08
N LEU A 38 3.91 -12.29 -6.29
CA LEU A 38 4.76 -11.94 -5.15
C LEU A 38 4.94 -13.12 -4.18
N THR A 39 3.84 -13.82 -3.87
CA THR A 39 3.89 -15.00 -2.98
C THR A 39 4.63 -16.16 -3.64
N GLN A 40 4.42 -16.40 -4.94
CA GLN A 40 5.06 -17.49 -5.68
C GLN A 40 6.55 -17.26 -5.88
N ASP A 41 6.94 -16.03 -6.21
CA ASP A 41 8.30 -15.70 -6.62
C ASP A 41 9.22 -15.39 -5.43
N SER A 42 8.69 -14.86 -4.33
CA SER A 42 9.48 -14.43 -3.17
C SER A 42 9.02 -14.98 -1.82
N GLY A 43 7.89 -15.69 -1.76
CA GLY A 43 7.31 -16.18 -0.51
C GLY A 43 6.76 -15.06 0.40
N LEU A 44 6.68 -13.83 -0.09
CA LEU A 44 6.19 -12.68 0.66
C LEU A 44 4.69 -12.49 0.47
N SER A 45 3.99 -12.13 1.54
CA SER A 45 2.67 -11.52 1.41
C SER A 45 2.79 -10.05 0.99
N GLU A 46 1.73 -9.49 0.40
CA GLU A 46 1.64 -8.05 0.10
C GLU A 46 1.95 -7.20 1.35
N ALA A 47 1.45 -7.61 2.51
CA ALA A 47 1.70 -6.91 3.76
C ALA A 47 3.18 -6.95 4.19
N ASP A 48 3.89 -8.05 3.92
CA ASP A 48 5.33 -8.15 4.15
C ASP A 48 6.08 -7.20 3.22
N TYR A 49 5.77 -7.28 1.93
CA TYR A 49 6.41 -6.47 0.91
C TYR A 49 6.21 -4.97 1.16
N ASP A 50 4.99 -4.55 1.51
CA ASP A 50 4.68 -3.15 1.82
C ASP A 50 5.55 -2.61 2.96
N VAL A 51 5.69 -3.36 4.06
CA VAL A 51 6.55 -2.97 5.19
C VAL A 51 8.01 -2.92 4.79
N LEU A 52 8.51 -3.95 4.12
CA LEU A 52 9.90 -4.05 3.67
C LEU A 52 10.25 -2.93 2.68
N SER A 53 9.37 -2.65 1.72
CA SER A 53 9.55 -1.61 0.71
C SER A 53 9.61 -0.21 1.32
N VAL A 54 8.71 0.09 2.27
CA VAL A 54 8.73 1.38 2.98
C VAL A 54 10.02 1.55 3.77
N LEU A 55 10.40 0.55 4.57
CA LEU A 55 11.62 0.61 5.36
C LEU A 55 12.88 0.62 4.49
N GLY A 56 12.88 -0.15 3.40
CA GLY A 56 14.00 -0.21 2.46
C GLY A 56 14.29 1.13 1.77
N SER A 57 13.24 1.94 1.54
CA SER A 57 13.37 3.28 0.95
C SER A 57 13.59 4.41 1.98
N THR A 58 13.61 4.08 3.27
CA THR A 58 13.80 5.06 4.34
C THR A 58 15.27 5.12 4.76
N ASP A 59 15.78 6.31 5.05
CA ASP A 59 17.15 6.52 5.51
C ASP A 59 17.44 5.68 6.77
N GLY A 60 18.54 4.93 6.74
CA GLY A 60 18.94 4.04 7.81
C GLY A 60 18.02 2.82 7.98
N HIS A 61 17.11 2.57 7.04
CA HIS A 61 16.18 1.44 7.02
C HIS A 61 15.36 1.31 8.31
N ARG A 62 14.97 2.45 8.89
CA ARG A 62 14.25 2.49 10.17
C ARG A 62 13.17 3.55 10.19
N MET A 63 12.11 3.29 10.96
CA MET A 63 11.01 4.22 11.13
C MET A 63 10.31 4.01 12.48
N ARG A 64 9.76 5.08 13.06
CA ARG A 64 8.87 4.94 14.21
C ARG A 64 7.65 4.09 13.86
N VAL A 65 7.29 3.13 14.72
CA VAL A 65 6.12 2.26 14.48
C VAL A 65 4.84 3.05 14.29
N SER A 66 4.67 4.16 15.01
CA SER A 66 3.50 5.05 14.83
C SER A 66 3.47 5.74 13.47
N ALA A 67 4.63 6.20 12.98
CA ALA A 67 4.76 6.83 11.67
C ALA A 67 4.50 5.83 10.53
N LEU A 68 5.00 4.59 10.68
CA LEU A 68 4.75 3.52 9.72
C LEU A 68 3.26 3.15 9.67
N ALA A 69 2.58 3.06 10.83
CA ALA A 69 1.14 2.80 10.88
C ALA A 69 0.33 3.92 10.18
N GLU A 70 0.70 5.17 10.41
CA GLU A 70 0.08 6.33 9.76
C GLU A 70 0.30 6.31 8.25
N LEU A 71 1.54 6.08 7.80
CA LEU A 71 1.92 6.05 6.38
C LEU A 71 1.18 4.94 5.62
N MET A 72 1.08 3.75 6.23
CA MET A 72 0.39 2.60 5.64
C MET A 72 -1.13 2.67 5.83
N ARG A 73 -1.64 3.61 6.62
CA ARG A 73 -3.05 3.70 7.01
C ARG A 73 -3.57 2.42 7.67
N TRP A 74 -2.70 1.78 8.44
CA TRP A 74 -3.06 0.59 9.20
C TRP A 74 -3.37 0.93 10.65
N SER A 75 -4.26 0.15 11.27
CA SER A 75 -4.43 0.23 12.71
C SER A 75 -3.13 -0.22 13.43
N ARG A 76 -2.89 0.34 14.61
CA ARG A 76 -1.73 -0.05 15.42
C ARG A 76 -1.70 -1.56 15.71
N SER A 77 -2.86 -2.16 15.92
CA SER A 77 -2.99 -3.61 16.15
C SER A 77 -2.58 -4.40 14.91
N ARG A 78 -3.10 -4.05 13.71
CA ARG A 78 -2.72 -4.71 12.45
C ARG A 78 -1.21 -4.65 12.22
N LEU A 79 -0.62 -3.47 12.34
CA LEU A 79 0.83 -3.31 12.17
C LEU A 79 1.62 -4.09 13.21
N SER A 80 1.20 -4.04 14.49
CA SER A 80 1.88 -4.78 15.57
C SER A 80 1.91 -6.28 15.29
N HIS A 81 0.79 -6.87 14.90
CA HIS A 81 0.72 -8.30 14.53
C HIS A 81 1.61 -8.62 13.31
N GLN A 82 1.61 -7.75 12.30
CA GLN A 82 2.46 -7.93 11.13
C GLN A 82 3.95 -7.90 11.51
N LEU A 83 4.37 -6.88 12.25
CA LEU A 83 5.77 -6.76 12.69
C LEU A 83 6.21 -7.94 13.57
N THR A 84 5.34 -8.44 14.45
CA THR A 84 5.67 -9.64 15.25
C THR A 84 5.97 -10.85 14.37
N ARG A 85 5.20 -11.10 13.32
CA ARG A 85 5.47 -12.19 12.36
C ARG A 85 6.78 -11.98 11.60
N MET A 86 7.06 -10.74 11.22
CA MET A 86 8.30 -10.39 10.51
C MET A 86 9.54 -10.48 11.42
N GLU A 87 9.42 -10.14 12.71
CA GLU A 87 10.47 -10.35 13.69
C GLU A 87 10.77 -11.83 13.90
N GLN A 88 9.74 -12.67 14.01
CA GLN A 88 9.91 -14.13 14.11
C GLN A 88 10.66 -14.74 12.91
N ARG A 89 10.52 -14.13 11.73
CA ARG A 89 11.26 -14.51 10.52
C ARG A 89 12.60 -13.80 10.38
N GLY A 90 12.96 -12.95 11.32
CA GLY A 90 14.23 -12.24 11.32
C GLY A 90 14.36 -11.11 10.30
N ALA A 91 13.26 -10.69 9.63
CA ALA A 91 13.30 -9.66 8.61
C ALA A 91 13.35 -8.23 9.18
N VAL A 92 12.78 -8.03 10.36
CA VAL A 92 12.79 -6.75 11.09
C VAL A 92 13.11 -6.99 12.53
N ARG A 93 13.49 -5.92 13.26
CA ARG A 93 13.56 -5.89 14.72
C ARG A 93 12.93 -4.61 15.25
N ARG A 94 12.44 -4.65 16.48
CA ARG A 94 11.98 -3.46 17.19
C ARG A 94 13.07 -2.97 18.15
N GLU A 95 13.29 -1.66 18.17
CA GLU A 95 14.20 -0.99 19.07
C GLU A 95 13.45 0.04 19.90
N GLY A 96 13.76 0.11 21.19
CA GLY A 96 13.23 1.17 22.06
C GLY A 96 13.88 2.52 21.71
N VAL A 97 13.10 3.60 21.70
CA VAL A 97 13.64 4.94 21.49
C VAL A 97 14.10 5.51 22.82
N ALA A 98 15.39 5.75 22.96
CA ALA A 98 16.01 6.19 24.22
C ALA A 98 15.49 7.55 24.76
N THR A 99 14.97 8.41 23.86
CA THR A 99 14.46 9.74 24.20
C THR A 99 12.97 9.79 24.52
N ASP A 100 12.24 8.69 24.28
CA ASP A 100 10.80 8.62 24.50
C ASP A 100 10.43 7.22 24.98
N GLY A 101 10.34 7.03 26.29
CA GLY A 101 10.09 5.74 26.93
C GLY A 101 8.78 5.02 26.53
N ARG A 102 8.05 5.55 25.56
CA ARG A 102 6.81 5.00 25.01
C ARG A 102 6.88 4.76 23.50
N GLY A 103 7.99 5.10 22.83
CA GLY A 103 8.16 4.95 21.39
C GLY A 103 9.00 3.72 21.03
N ALA A 104 8.59 2.99 19.99
CA ALA A 104 9.39 1.95 19.36
C ALA A 104 9.68 2.33 17.91
N GLU A 105 10.88 2.02 17.45
CA GLU A 105 11.23 2.01 16.03
C GLU A 105 11.25 0.59 15.52
N VAL A 106 10.90 0.41 14.26
CA VAL A 106 11.13 -0.81 13.51
C VAL A 106 12.29 -0.58 12.57
N VAL A 107 13.19 -1.55 12.50
CA VAL A 107 14.44 -1.51 11.72
C VAL A 107 14.51 -2.76 10.87
N LEU A 108 14.86 -2.63 9.58
CA LEU A 108 15.23 -3.79 8.78
C LEU A 108 16.50 -4.41 9.33
N THR A 109 16.54 -5.73 9.36
CA THR A 109 17.79 -6.48 9.56
C THR A 109 18.52 -6.62 8.22
N ASP A 110 19.77 -7.08 8.23
CA ASP A 110 20.50 -7.41 7.01
C ASP A 110 19.74 -8.46 6.18
N ALA A 111 19.10 -9.43 6.85
CA ALA A 111 18.23 -10.40 6.21
C ALA A 111 17.01 -9.73 5.56
N GLY A 112 16.39 -8.76 6.21
CA GLY A 112 15.28 -7.99 5.66
C GLY A 112 15.69 -7.17 4.44
N VAL A 113 16.88 -6.57 4.46
CA VAL A 113 17.45 -5.85 3.31
C VAL A 113 17.69 -6.80 2.14
N ALA A 114 18.28 -7.97 2.39
CA ALA A 114 18.49 -8.98 1.34
C ALA A 114 17.15 -9.41 0.72
N VAL A 115 16.15 -9.74 1.54
CA VAL A 115 14.82 -10.17 1.08
C VAL A 115 14.16 -9.11 0.18
N ILE A 116 14.14 -7.84 0.57
CA ILE A 116 13.51 -6.81 -0.26
C ILE A 116 14.30 -6.54 -1.54
N THR A 117 15.64 -6.63 -1.49
CA THR A 117 16.49 -6.44 -2.66
C THR A 117 16.24 -7.52 -3.71
N GLU A 118 16.04 -8.77 -3.30
CA GLU A 118 15.70 -9.88 -4.21
C GLU A 118 14.26 -9.79 -4.73
N ALA A 119 13.31 -9.43 -3.87
CA ALA A 119 11.90 -9.40 -4.22
C ALA A 119 11.50 -8.19 -5.10
N ALA A 120 12.17 -7.04 -4.94
CA ALA A 120 11.77 -5.81 -5.63
C ALA A 120 11.79 -5.93 -7.17
N PRO A 121 12.83 -6.47 -7.84
CA PRO A 121 12.81 -6.63 -9.30
C PRO A 121 11.71 -7.59 -9.77
N LEU A 122 11.44 -8.68 -9.04
CA LEU A 122 10.37 -9.63 -9.37
C LEU A 122 8.99 -8.98 -9.25
N HIS A 123 8.79 -8.19 -8.20
CA HIS A 123 7.57 -7.42 -8.02
C HIS A 123 7.37 -6.38 -9.14
N VAL A 124 8.43 -5.65 -9.53
CA VAL A 124 8.37 -4.69 -10.65
C VAL A 124 7.98 -5.40 -11.95
N GLU A 125 8.52 -6.58 -12.21
CA GLU A 125 8.19 -7.38 -13.40
C GLU A 125 6.72 -7.81 -13.39
N SER A 126 6.18 -8.23 -12.24
CA SER A 126 4.77 -8.55 -12.06
C SER A 126 3.87 -7.33 -12.29
N VAL A 127 4.22 -6.17 -11.72
CA VAL A 127 3.50 -4.91 -11.94
C VAL A 127 3.50 -4.53 -13.43
N ARG A 128 4.64 -4.68 -14.12
CA ARG A 128 4.70 -4.44 -15.55
C ARG A 128 3.75 -5.35 -16.31
N ARG A 129 3.83 -6.65 -16.07
CA ARG A 129 3.02 -7.69 -16.75
C ARG A 129 1.52 -7.46 -16.59
N HIS A 130 1.07 -7.17 -15.37
CA HIS A 130 -0.35 -7.12 -15.05
C HIS A 130 -0.98 -5.71 -15.18
N LEU A 131 -0.18 -4.66 -15.26
CA LEU A 131 -0.69 -3.29 -15.32
C LEU A 131 0.00 -2.43 -16.37
N ILE A 132 1.34 -2.26 -16.26
CA ILE A 132 2.03 -1.21 -17.01
C ILE A 132 2.03 -1.50 -18.51
N ASP A 133 2.38 -2.71 -18.91
CA ASP A 133 2.53 -3.10 -20.32
C ASP A 133 1.18 -3.34 -21.02
N ALA A 134 0.10 -3.41 -20.25
CA ALA A 134 -1.27 -3.49 -20.78
C ALA A 134 -1.87 -2.13 -21.17
N LEU A 135 -1.25 -1.03 -20.76
CA LEU A 135 -1.79 0.33 -20.92
C LEU A 135 -0.89 1.18 -21.81
N THR A 136 -1.51 2.07 -22.57
CA THR A 136 -0.77 3.09 -23.34
C THR A 136 -0.16 4.14 -22.39
N PRO A 137 0.88 4.87 -22.82
CA PRO A 137 1.45 5.97 -22.03
C PRO A 137 0.42 7.03 -21.63
N GLU A 138 -0.58 7.28 -22.47
CA GLU A 138 -1.66 8.22 -22.18
C GLU A 138 -2.60 7.70 -21.07
N GLN A 139 -2.98 6.42 -21.15
CA GLN A 139 -3.79 5.77 -20.12
C GLN A 139 -3.07 5.73 -18.77
N LEU A 140 -1.75 5.49 -18.77
CA LEU A 140 -0.95 5.54 -17.54
C LEU A 140 -0.92 6.94 -16.94
N ARG A 141 -0.80 8.00 -17.76
CA ARG A 141 -0.89 9.39 -17.26
C ARG A 141 -2.26 9.67 -16.65
N THR A 142 -3.34 9.31 -17.36
CA THR A 142 -4.70 9.50 -16.85
C THR A 142 -4.93 8.75 -15.54
N LEU A 143 -4.46 7.51 -15.43
CA LEU A 143 -4.55 6.73 -14.20
C LEU A 143 -3.80 7.40 -13.04
N ALA A 144 -2.61 7.95 -13.30
CA ALA A 144 -1.83 8.67 -12.30
C ALA A 144 -2.53 9.96 -11.84
N GLU A 145 -3.10 10.73 -12.77
CA GLU A 145 -3.87 11.96 -12.50
C GLU A 145 -5.11 11.66 -11.64
N VAL A 146 -5.89 10.65 -12.01
CA VAL A 146 -7.05 10.21 -11.23
C VAL A 146 -6.63 9.77 -9.83
N GLY A 147 -5.54 9.02 -9.74
CA GLY A 147 -4.98 8.58 -8.44
C GLY A 147 -4.61 9.77 -7.56
N GLU A 148 -3.99 10.82 -8.12
CA GLU A 148 -3.60 12.02 -7.38
C GLU A 148 -4.82 12.80 -6.86
N VAL A 149 -5.82 13.03 -7.72
CA VAL A 149 -7.08 13.71 -7.34
C VAL A 149 -7.77 12.99 -6.18
N LEU A 150 -7.88 11.66 -6.26
CA LEU A 150 -8.50 10.86 -5.21
C LEU A 150 -7.68 10.87 -3.92
N ARG A 151 -6.36 10.80 -4.03
CA ARG A 151 -5.44 10.87 -2.90
C ARG A 151 -5.58 12.18 -2.12
N GLU A 152 -5.59 13.31 -2.82
CA GLU A 152 -5.76 14.63 -2.22
C GLU A 152 -7.12 14.76 -1.53
N ARG A 153 -8.19 14.37 -2.20
CA ARG A 153 -9.55 14.44 -1.64
C ARG A 153 -9.72 13.56 -0.38
N LEU A 154 -9.06 12.41 -0.35
CA LEU A 154 -9.12 11.48 0.80
C LEU A 154 -8.10 11.80 1.89
N GLY A 155 -7.32 12.88 1.77
CA GLY A 155 -6.31 13.30 2.74
C GLY A 155 -5.17 12.28 2.90
N ALA A 156 -4.89 11.48 1.88
CA ALA A 156 -3.83 10.48 1.92
C ALA A 156 -2.47 11.14 1.67
N ARG A 157 -1.51 11.00 2.60
CA ARG A 157 -0.12 11.43 2.38
C ARG A 157 0.53 10.58 1.29
N ARG A 158 1.44 11.20 0.52
CA ARG A 158 2.21 10.51 -0.52
C ARG A 158 3.11 9.46 0.15
N LYS A 159 3.08 8.20 -0.31
CA LYS A 159 4.14 7.23 0.03
C LYS A 159 5.46 7.79 -0.56
N VAL A 160 6.49 7.84 0.24
CA VAL A 160 7.85 8.25 -0.17
C VAL A 160 8.43 7.19 -1.08
#